data_a6837c79f2512df3479ebc87bedd4270
#
_entry.id   a6837c79f2512df3479ebc87bedd4270
#
_cell.length_a   1.000
_cell.length_b   1.000
_cell.length_c   1.000
_cell.angle_alpha   90.00
_cell.angle_beta   90.00
_cell.angle_gamma   90.00
#
_symmetry.space_group_name_H-M   'P 1'
#
loop_
_entity.id
_entity.type
_entity.pdbx_description
1 polymer ?
#
loop_
_entity_poly.entity_id
_entity_poly.type
_entity_poly.pdbx_seq_one_letter_code
_entity_poly.pdbx_strand_id
1 'polypeptide(L)'
;MMIRLAASLLLLSAAAPARAIPSKSSIDAAVHKVMASTGARGLALAIIDDGRVRYLHAYGVRDAKGDPLRADTVMYGASLTKTVFAYTVLQLVDQGKLSLETPLAEYLDKPLTDYDTNAIYPDKYGPYRDLAGDPRWKRITARHVLTHSTGFPNFWWGEPDQKLRIHFDPGSRYSYSGEGMILLQFVIENGRKDRGLGLDLGRLTQANFDRLGMNRTSLIWRPDFRPNLADGFNDRGEPVPHDERSKVRVAGSMDTTITDLSKFVAALARHEGLSASSYAEMMKPQLHIGTKTQFPNFAPELPAERQRKDLFAGLGLIVFNGPQGPGFFKGGHDEQTANTMVCIERGRRCVLILSNDVRAEAGFAELVGFILGDTGVPYEWEYGDRAGKS
;
A
#
# COMPACT_ATOMS: atom_id res chain seq x y z
N MET A 1 -32.63 40.58 -39.56
CA MET A 1 -32.21 39.28 -39.03
C MET A 1 -31.01 39.56 -38.12
N MET A 2 -31.28 39.74 -36.79
CA MET A 2 -30.23 40.11 -35.81
C MET A 2 -29.68 38.84 -35.20
N ILE A 3 -28.39 38.59 -35.45
CA ILE A 3 -27.66 37.46 -34.83
C ILE A 3 -27.18 37.92 -33.44
N ARG A 4 -27.72 37.31 -32.38
CA ARG A 4 -27.23 37.48 -31.00
C ARG A 4 -26.05 36.53 -30.78
N LEU A 5 -24.84 37.08 -30.66
CA LEU A 5 -23.70 36.36 -30.14
C LEU A 5 -23.88 36.16 -28.63
N ALA A 6 -24.01 34.91 -28.20
CA ALA A 6 -23.94 34.53 -26.81
C ALA A 6 -22.44 34.35 -26.43
N ALA A 7 -21.91 35.26 -25.64
CA ALA A 7 -20.58 35.08 -25.04
C ALA A 7 -20.67 34.14 -23.85
N SER A 8 -20.14 32.91 -23.98
CA SER A 8 -19.96 31.98 -22.89
C SER A 8 -18.79 32.44 -22.00
N LEU A 9 -19.07 32.98 -20.83
CA LEU A 9 -18.07 33.19 -19.79
C LEU A 9 -17.60 31.84 -19.27
N LEU A 10 -16.40 31.41 -19.61
CA LEU A 10 -15.67 30.35 -18.90
C LEU A 10 -15.25 30.91 -17.53
N LEU A 11 -15.96 30.54 -16.48
CA LEU A 11 -15.53 30.72 -15.11
C LEU A 11 -14.29 29.83 -14.86
N LEU A 12 -13.10 30.41 -15.01
CA LEU A 12 -11.87 29.82 -14.47
C LEU A 12 -12.00 29.81 -12.94
N SER A 13 -12.36 28.68 -12.37
CA SER A 13 -12.26 28.46 -10.94
C SER A 13 -10.79 28.58 -10.56
N ALA A 14 -10.40 29.69 -9.95
CA ALA A 14 -9.06 29.86 -9.40
C ALA A 14 -8.89 28.82 -8.28
N ALA A 15 -8.09 27.81 -8.54
CA ALA A 15 -7.77 26.79 -7.56
C ALA A 15 -7.08 27.48 -6.37
N ALA A 16 -7.64 27.32 -5.15
CA ALA A 16 -7.01 27.86 -3.95
C ALA A 16 -5.53 27.44 -3.85
N PRO A 17 -4.61 28.30 -3.42
CA PRO A 17 -3.19 27.97 -3.32
C PRO A 17 -2.99 26.75 -2.40
N ALA A 18 -2.04 25.88 -2.73
CA ALA A 18 -1.69 24.75 -1.86
C ALA A 18 -1.24 25.29 -0.49
N ARG A 19 -1.72 24.71 0.60
CA ARG A 19 -1.33 25.09 1.96
C ARG A 19 0.19 24.97 2.10
N ALA A 20 0.84 25.99 2.66
CA ALA A 20 2.28 25.93 2.94
C ALA A 20 2.58 24.81 3.96
N ILE A 21 3.74 24.16 3.83
CA ILE A 21 4.22 23.19 4.81
C ILE A 21 4.38 23.94 6.15
N PRO A 22 3.87 23.40 7.28
CA PRO A 22 4.10 23.99 8.60
C PRO A 22 5.58 24.08 8.94
N SER A 23 5.93 24.98 9.87
CA SER A 23 7.31 25.10 10.35
C SER A 23 7.79 23.80 11.03
N LYS A 24 9.10 23.57 11.03
CA LYS A 24 9.68 22.40 11.71
C LYS A 24 9.21 22.31 13.17
N SER A 25 9.29 23.39 13.93
CA SER A 25 8.87 23.42 15.32
C SER A 25 7.37 23.10 15.51
N SER A 26 6.53 23.54 14.58
CA SER A 26 5.08 23.22 14.62
C SER A 26 4.82 21.74 14.30
N ILE A 27 5.59 21.15 13.37
CA ILE A 27 5.52 19.71 13.07
C ILE A 27 5.98 18.91 14.28
N ASP A 28 7.14 19.26 14.87
CA ASP A 28 7.68 18.60 16.06
C ASP A 28 6.65 18.62 17.22
N ALA A 29 6.03 19.78 17.46
CA ALA A 29 4.99 19.91 18.50
C ALA A 29 3.76 19.03 18.22
N ALA A 30 3.30 18.99 16.96
CA ALA A 30 2.16 18.14 16.57
C ALA A 30 2.46 16.66 16.74
N VAL A 31 3.65 16.20 16.34
CA VAL A 31 4.07 14.80 16.51
C VAL A 31 4.16 14.44 17.98
N HIS A 32 4.80 15.28 18.83
CA HIS A 32 4.89 15.02 20.27
C HIS A 32 3.50 14.97 20.91
N LYS A 33 2.57 15.85 20.52
CA LYS A 33 1.17 15.83 21.01
C LYS A 33 0.50 14.50 20.67
N VAL A 34 0.60 14.05 19.41
CA VAL A 34 0.01 12.77 18.95
C VAL A 34 0.66 11.60 19.67
N MET A 35 1.97 11.55 19.79
CA MET A 35 2.64 10.46 20.52
C MET A 35 2.22 10.43 21.99
N ALA A 36 2.05 11.59 22.64
CA ALA A 36 1.58 11.67 24.02
C ALA A 36 0.12 11.19 24.16
N SER A 37 -0.77 11.58 23.24
CA SER A 37 -2.19 11.20 23.30
C SER A 37 -2.45 9.75 22.96
N THR A 38 -1.66 9.14 22.06
CA THR A 38 -1.80 7.74 21.64
C THR A 38 -0.97 6.77 22.48
N GLY A 39 0.04 7.27 23.19
CA GLY A 39 1.03 6.45 23.88
C GLY A 39 2.05 5.82 22.96
N ALA A 40 2.08 6.20 21.66
CA ALA A 40 3.03 5.65 20.69
C ALA A 40 4.48 5.96 21.08
N ARG A 41 5.35 4.95 21.02
CA ARG A 41 6.74 5.04 21.50
C ARG A 41 7.73 5.48 20.43
N GLY A 42 7.47 5.18 19.16
CA GLY A 42 8.32 5.59 18.05
C GLY A 42 7.53 5.91 16.80
N LEU A 43 7.86 7.01 16.14
CA LEU A 43 7.23 7.48 14.91
C LEU A 43 8.27 8.19 14.03
N ALA A 44 8.29 7.86 12.74
CA ALA A 44 9.11 8.55 11.75
C ALA A 44 8.20 9.17 10.68
N LEU A 45 8.47 10.42 10.31
CA LEU A 45 7.66 11.24 9.41
C LEU A 45 8.49 11.77 8.26
N ALA A 46 7.98 11.66 7.04
CA ALA A 46 8.49 12.41 5.88
C ALA A 46 7.37 13.19 5.21
N ILE A 47 7.68 14.41 4.76
CA ILE A 47 6.79 15.27 3.97
C ILE A 47 7.43 15.49 2.61
N ILE A 48 6.68 15.16 1.58
CA ILE A 48 7.02 15.40 0.20
C ILE A 48 6.20 16.59 -0.30
N ASP A 49 6.84 17.53 -0.97
CA ASP A 49 6.20 18.68 -1.59
C ASP A 49 6.87 18.97 -2.91
N ASP A 50 6.08 19.20 -3.94
CA ASP A 50 6.53 19.25 -5.34
C ASP A 50 7.38 18.03 -5.73
N GLY A 51 6.97 16.83 -5.25
CA GLY A 51 7.66 15.58 -5.52
C GLY A 51 9.05 15.47 -4.89
N ARG A 52 9.39 16.29 -3.91
CA ARG A 52 10.70 16.31 -3.22
C ARG A 52 10.53 16.17 -1.73
N VAL A 53 11.38 15.39 -1.09
CA VAL A 53 11.41 15.30 0.38
C VAL A 53 11.82 16.67 0.94
N ARG A 54 10.92 17.30 1.71
CA ARG A 54 11.12 18.62 2.33
C ARG A 54 11.32 18.57 3.82
N TYR A 55 10.78 17.54 4.44
CA TYR A 55 10.93 17.27 5.86
C TYR A 55 11.10 15.77 6.08
N LEU A 56 11.97 15.39 7.00
CA LEU A 56 12.19 14.02 7.40
C LEU A 56 12.74 14.01 8.82
N HIS A 57 12.05 13.32 9.74
CA HIS A 57 12.48 13.19 11.12
C HIS A 57 11.92 11.93 11.77
N ALA A 58 12.61 11.42 12.80
CA ALA A 58 12.17 10.31 13.61
C ALA A 58 12.12 10.74 15.09
N TYR A 59 11.15 10.22 15.82
CA TYR A 59 10.83 10.60 17.20
C TYR A 59 10.71 9.36 18.06
N GLY A 60 11.07 9.49 19.34
CA GLY A 60 10.92 8.44 20.34
C GLY A 60 11.96 7.34 20.23
N VAL A 61 11.55 6.11 20.50
CA VAL A 61 12.47 4.97 20.69
C VAL A 61 12.20 3.84 19.70
N ARG A 62 13.25 3.11 19.34
CA ARG A 62 13.19 1.98 18.43
C ARG A 62 12.95 0.63 19.10
N ASP A 63 13.21 0.54 20.43
CA ASP A 63 13.17 -0.73 21.18
C ASP A 63 12.83 -0.53 22.65
N ALA A 64 12.69 -1.64 23.38
CA ALA A 64 12.39 -1.64 24.82
C ALA A 64 13.52 -1.11 25.70
N LYS A 65 14.75 -1.02 25.18
CA LYS A 65 15.91 -0.50 25.91
C LYS A 65 15.89 1.03 25.96
N GLY A 66 15.03 1.65 25.14
CA GLY A 66 14.96 3.11 25.03
C GLY A 66 15.97 3.69 24.04
N ASP A 67 16.56 2.86 23.17
CA ASP A 67 17.42 3.35 22.11
C ASP A 67 16.65 4.26 21.16
N PRO A 68 17.21 5.41 20.73
CA PRO A 68 16.48 6.37 19.92
C PRO A 68 16.12 5.82 18.53
N LEU A 69 14.89 6.07 18.11
CA LEU A 69 14.49 5.88 16.72
C LEU A 69 15.16 6.95 15.85
N ARG A 70 15.75 6.53 14.73
CA ARG A 70 16.47 7.41 13.80
C ARG A 70 15.86 7.32 12.41
N ALA A 71 16.16 8.30 11.55
CA ALA A 71 15.67 8.32 10.18
C ALA A 71 16.18 7.15 9.34
N ASP A 72 17.31 6.55 9.70
CA ASP A 72 17.90 5.36 9.08
C ASP A 72 17.64 4.06 9.86
N THR A 73 16.82 4.09 10.90
CA THR A 73 16.38 2.88 11.61
C THR A 73 15.49 2.06 10.70
N VAL A 74 15.82 0.77 10.57
CA VAL A 74 15.01 -0.17 9.80
C VAL A 74 13.75 -0.52 10.58
N MET A 75 12.63 -0.41 9.91
CA MET A 75 11.28 -0.65 10.44
C MET A 75 10.50 -1.54 9.49
N TYR A 76 9.52 -2.24 10.00
CA TYR A 76 8.63 -3.06 9.18
C TYR A 76 7.68 -2.19 8.35
N GLY A 77 7.77 -2.31 7.03
CA GLY A 77 6.93 -1.57 6.08
C GLY A 77 5.51 -2.12 5.91
N ALA A 78 5.26 -3.33 6.41
CA ALA A 78 3.97 -4.02 6.33
C ALA A 78 3.36 -3.93 4.92
N SER A 79 2.07 -3.61 4.82
CA SER A 79 1.34 -3.58 3.54
C SER A 79 1.71 -2.43 2.60
N LEU A 80 2.59 -1.49 2.97
CA LEU A 80 3.20 -0.58 2.00
C LEU A 80 4.01 -1.34 0.93
N THR A 81 4.45 -2.56 1.23
CA THR A 81 5.02 -3.53 0.29
C THR A 81 4.16 -3.69 -0.97
N LYS A 82 2.83 -3.69 -0.83
CA LYS A 82 1.91 -3.92 -1.96
C LYS A 82 1.98 -2.81 -3.03
N THR A 83 2.20 -1.56 -2.61
CA THR A 83 2.37 -0.45 -3.57
C THR A 83 3.70 -0.56 -4.31
N VAL A 84 4.77 -0.95 -3.62
CA VAL A 84 6.07 -1.24 -4.25
C VAL A 84 5.97 -2.43 -5.21
N PHE A 85 5.23 -3.46 -4.83
CA PHE A 85 4.97 -4.60 -5.70
C PHE A 85 4.17 -4.19 -6.95
N ALA A 86 3.06 -3.45 -6.78
CA ALA A 86 2.27 -2.95 -7.91
C ALA A 86 3.11 -2.12 -8.89
N TYR A 87 3.98 -1.26 -8.37
CA TYR A 87 4.94 -0.51 -9.17
C TYR A 87 5.88 -1.43 -9.98
N THR A 88 6.41 -2.48 -9.35
CA THR A 88 7.25 -3.48 -10.04
C THR A 88 6.47 -4.27 -11.10
N VAL A 89 5.22 -4.63 -10.82
CA VAL A 89 4.31 -5.30 -11.78
C VAL A 89 4.06 -4.40 -12.99
N LEU A 90 3.79 -3.11 -12.78
CA LEU A 90 3.54 -2.17 -13.88
C LEU A 90 4.76 -1.96 -14.77
N GLN A 91 5.97 -2.09 -14.24
CA GLN A 91 7.18 -2.12 -15.06
C GLN A 91 7.25 -3.38 -15.95
N LEU A 92 6.75 -4.53 -15.47
CA LEU A 92 6.62 -5.72 -16.33
C LEU A 92 5.54 -5.53 -17.40
N VAL A 93 4.49 -4.77 -17.10
CA VAL A 93 3.47 -4.36 -18.09
C VAL A 93 4.09 -3.44 -19.15
N ASP A 94 4.86 -2.42 -18.73
CA ASP A 94 5.58 -1.52 -19.66
C ASP A 94 6.56 -2.27 -20.57
N GLN A 95 7.13 -3.38 -20.08
CA GLN A 95 8.02 -4.26 -20.86
C GLN A 95 7.27 -5.28 -21.74
N GLY A 96 5.95 -5.30 -21.72
CA GLY A 96 5.12 -6.26 -22.47
C GLY A 96 5.21 -7.71 -21.96
N LYS A 97 5.78 -7.94 -20.77
CA LYS A 97 5.91 -9.27 -20.16
C LYS A 97 4.64 -9.73 -19.44
N LEU A 98 3.82 -8.78 -19.01
CA LEU A 98 2.56 -9.04 -18.32
C LEU A 98 1.49 -8.10 -18.87
N SER A 99 0.26 -8.59 -18.98
CA SER A 99 -0.92 -7.78 -19.29
C SER A 99 -1.80 -7.67 -18.03
N LEU A 100 -2.39 -6.52 -17.82
CA LEU A 100 -3.37 -6.35 -16.75
C LEU A 100 -4.63 -7.16 -16.97
N GLU A 101 -4.97 -7.47 -18.24
CA GLU A 101 -6.24 -8.10 -18.64
C GLU A 101 -6.15 -9.60 -18.93
N THR A 102 -4.95 -10.10 -19.21
CA THR A 102 -4.78 -11.52 -19.52
C THR A 102 -4.99 -12.36 -18.26
N PRO A 103 -5.83 -13.40 -18.30
CA PRO A 103 -5.97 -14.34 -17.20
C PRO A 103 -4.62 -14.90 -16.74
N LEU A 104 -4.37 -14.88 -15.43
CA LEU A 104 -3.10 -15.35 -14.86
C LEU A 104 -2.84 -16.83 -15.17
N ALA A 105 -3.90 -17.61 -15.35
CA ALA A 105 -3.83 -19.02 -15.75
C ALA A 105 -3.11 -19.24 -17.09
N GLU A 106 -3.16 -18.26 -18.01
CA GLU A 106 -2.54 -18.38 -19.35
C GLU A 106 -1.01 -18.22 -19.31
N TYR A 107 -0.48 -17.70 -18.20
CA TYR A 107 0.96 -17.58 -17.98
C TYR A 107 1.59 -18.82 -17.35
N LEU A 108 0.80 -19.86 -17.00
CA LEU A 108 1.26 -21.07 -16.36
C LEU A 108 1.42 -22.23 -17.35
N ASP A 109 2.35 -23.14 -17.10
CA ASP A 109 2.57 -24.32 -17.93
C ASP A 109 1.50 -25.41 -17.72
N LYS A 110 0.81 -25.37 -16.56
CA LYS A 110 -0.24 -26.32 -16.19
C LYS A 110 -1.28 -25.60 -15.34
N PRO A 111 -2.47 -26.21 -15.12
CA PRO A 111 -3.49 -25.64 -14.24
C PRO A 111 -2.93 -25.24 -12.89
N LEU A 112 -3.35 -24.08 -12.35
CA LEU A 112 -2.90 -23.56 -11.05
C LEU A 112 -3.06 -24.60 -9.92
N THR A 113 -4.15 -25.39 -9.99
CA THR A 113 -4.49 -26.43 -9.01
C THR A 113 -3.59 -27.66 -9.05
N ASP A 114 -2.76 -27.79 -10.09
CA ASP A 114 -1.84 -28.92 -10.25
C ASP A 114 -0.44 -28.63 -9.69
N TYR A 115 -0.21 -27.39 -9.20
CA TYR A 115 1.05 -27.04 -8.54
C TYR A 115 1.05 -27.48 -7.07
N ASP A 116 2.10 -28.20 -6.67
CA ASP A 116 2.42 -28.40 -5.25
C ASP A 116 3.29 -27.24 -4.77
N THR A 117 2.64 -26.21 -4.28
CA THR A 117 3.33 -24.99 -3.88
C THR A 117 4.25 -25.17 -2.69
N ASN A 118 3.94 -26.11 -1.78
CA ASN A 118 4.82 -26.48 -0.67
C ASN A 118 6.08 -27.22 -1.15
N ALA A 119 5.94 -28.07 -2.17
CA ALA A 119 7.12 -28.71 -2.78
C ALA A 119 8.01 -27.72 -3.54
N ILE A 120 7.43 -26.64 -4.12
CA ILE A 120 8.18 -25.58 -4.79
C ILE A 120 8.93 -24.72 -3.78
N TYR A 121 8.21 -24.21 -2.79
CA TYR A 121 8.77 -23.39 -1.71
C TYR A 121 7.83 -23.40 -0.50
N PRO A 122 8.17 -24.09 0.59
CA PRO A 122 7.31 -24.20 1.77
C PRO A 122 6.89 -22.82 2.32
N ASP A 123 5.61 -22.67 2.64
CA ASP A 123 5.00 -21.49 3.27
C ASP A 123 5.19 -20.14 2.53
N LYS A 124 5.60 -20.17 1.25
CA LYS A 124 5.75 -18.95 0.46
C LYS A 124 4.46 -18.58 -0.28
N TYR A 125 3.75 -19.57 -0.82
CA TYR A 125 2.58 -19.39 -1.67
C TYR A 125 1.32 -19.97 -1.05
N GLY A 126 0.15 -19.67 -1.64
CA GLY A 126 -1.12 -20.24 -1.21
C GLY A 126 -1.31 -21.71 -1.58
N PRO A 127 -2.22 -22.43 -0.90
CA PRO A 127 -2.56 -23.83 -1.20
C PRO A 127 -3.53 -23.91 -2.40
N TYR A 128 -3.04 -23.64 -3.61
CA TYR A 128 -3.90 -23.50 -4.80
C TYR A 128 -4.65 -24.77 -5.21
N ARG A 129 -4.26 -25.94 -4.71
CA ARG A 129 -5.01 -27.20 -4.85
C ARG A 129 -6.43 -27.14 -4.29
N ASP A 130 -6.66 -26.28 -3.29
CA ASP A 130 -7.98 -26.08 -2.69
C ASP A 130 -9.00 -25.53 -3.69
N LEU A 131 -8.53 -24.91 -4.79
CA LEU A 131 -9.35 -24.33 -5.83
C LEU A 131 -9.81 -25.34 -6.93
N ALA A 132 -9.49 -26.64 -6.79
CA ALA A 132 -9.74 -27.64 -7.84
C ALA A 132 -11.22 -27.72 -8.29
N GLY A 133 -12.17 -27.47 -7.36
CA GLY A 133 -13.61 -27.48 -7.63
C GLY A 133 -14.19 -26.13 -8.10
N ASP A 134 -13.40 -25.07 -8.13
CA ASP A 134 -13.89 -23.72 -8.42
C ASP A 134 -13.19 -23.11 -9.67
N PRO A 135 -13.85 -23.13 -10.85
CA PRO A 135 -13.23 -22.68 -12.10
C PRO A 135 -12.99 -21.16 -12.16
N ARG A 136 -13.47 -20.37 -11.20
CA ARG A 136 -13.35 -18.90 -11.21
C ARG A 136 -11.90 -18.42 -11.18
N TRP A 137 -10.98 -19.20 -10.61
CA TRP A 137 -9.55 -18.85 -10.62
C TRP A 137 -8.98 -18.68 -12.04
N LYS A 138 -9.56 -19.36 -13.05
CA LYS A 138 -9.14 -19.24 -14.46
C LYS A 138 -9.36 -17.86 -15.06
N ARG A 139 -10.21 -17.03 -14.44
CA ARG A 139 -10.53 -15.67 -14.90
C ARG A 139 -9.80 -14.57 -14.15
N ILE A 140 -9.02 -14.92 -13.10
CA ILE A 140 -8.30 -13.93 -12.33
C ILE A 140 -7.19 -13.31 -13.18
N THR A 141 -7.15 -11.97 -13.24
CA THR A 141 -6.16 -11.17 -13.97
C THR A 141 -5.26 -10.40 -13.00
N ALA A 142 -4.16 -9.81 -13.50
CA ALA A 142 -3.34 -8.93 -12.69
C ALA A 142 -4.12 -7.70 -12.19
N ARG A 143 -5.07 -7.18 -12.98
CA ARG A 143 -5.97 -6.10 -12.55
C ARG A 143 -6.81 -6.53 -11.34
N HIS A 144 -7.44 -7.70 -11.36
CA HIS A 144 -8.21 -8.21 -10.22
C HIS A 144 -7.35 -8.32 -8.95
N VAL A 145 -6.09 -8.74 -9.09
CA VAL A 145 -5.15 -8.80 -7.96
C VAL A 145 -4.87 -7.41 -7.41
N LEU A 146 -4.43 -6.49 -8.27
CA LEU A 146 -3.97 -5.17 -7.85
C LEU A 146 -5.11 -4.26 -7.34
N THR A 147 -6.36 -4.55 -7.70
CA THR A 147 -7.57 -3.90 -7.19
C THR A 147 -8.20 -4.62 -6.01
N HIS A 148 -7.58 -5.67 -5.47
CA HIS A 148 -8.16 -6.48 -4.39
C HIS A 148 -9.56 -7.02 -4.70
N SER A 149 -9.76 -7.52 -5.91
CA SER A 149 -11.06 -8.04 -6.38
C SER A 149 -11.01 -9.49 -6.85
N THR A 150 -10.05 -10.27 -6.37
CA THR A 150 -9.91 -11.68 -6.71
C THR A 150 -10.97 -12.58 -6.09
N GLY A 151 -11.61 -12.15 -5.00
CA GLY A 151 -12.45 -12.97 -4.15
C GLY A 151 -11.69 -13.81 -3.13
N PHE A 152 -10.36 -13.75 -3.10
CA PHE A 152 -9.55 -14.43 -2.09
C PHE A 152 -9.57 -13.70 -0.74
N PRO A 153 -9.40 -14.44 0.39
CA PRO A 153 -9.22 -13.84 1.72
C PRO A 153 -7.92 -13.03 1.79
N ASN A 154 -7.73 -12.30 2.90
CA ASN A 154 -6.43 -11.68 3.16
C ASN A 154 -5.36 -12.75 3.32
N PHE A 155 -5.65 -13.75 4.15
CA PHE A 155 -4.79 -14.92 4.33
C PHE A 155 -5.64 -16.18 4.48
N TRP A 156 -5.29 -17.25 3.75
CA TRP A 156 -6.04 -18.52 3.76
C TRP A 156 -6.06 -19.20 5.13
N TRP A 157 -5.00 -19.04 5.92
CA TRP A 157 -4.94 -19.62 7.30
C TRP A 157 -5.88 -18.91 8.29
N GLY A 158 -6.40 -17.74 7.95
CA GLY A 158 -7.45 -17.04 8.71
C GLY A 158 -8.87 -17.55 8.41
N GLU A 159 -9.04 -18.42 7.41
CA GLU A 159 -10.32 -19.05 7.13
C GLU A 159 -10.63 -20.13 8.19
N PRO A 160 -11.91 -20.35 8.52
CA PRO A 160 -12.30 -21.29 9.61
C PRO A 160 -11.76 -22.71 9.44
N ASP A 161 -11.60 -23.20 8.21
CA ASP A 161 -11.06 -24.51 7.88
C ASP A 161 -9.66 -24.46 7.25
N GLN A 162 -9.02 -23.30 7.30
CA GLN A 162 -7.69 -23.05 6.75
C GLN A 162 -7.54 -23.45 5.27
N LYS A 163 -8.57 -23.18 4.45
CA LYS A 163 -8.56 -23.44 3.00
C LYS A 163 -8.70 -22.16 2.20
N LEU A 164 -7.98 -22.11 1.08
CA LEU A 164 -8.11 -21.02 0.11
C LEU A 164 -9.41 -21.16 -0.70
N ARG A 165 -10.23 -20.12 -0.73
CA ARG A 165 -11.49 -20.05 -1.49
C ARG A 165 -11.66 -18.75 -2.24
N ILE A 166 -12.54 -18.78 -3.24
CA ILE A 166 -13.03 -17.58 -3.94
C ILE A 166 -14.44 -17.29 -3.40
N HIS A 167 -14.59 -16.23 -2.63
CA HIS A 167 -15.85 -15.86 -1.95
C HIS A 167 -16.84 -15.13 -2.84
N PHE A 168 -16.39 -14.49 -3.92
CA PHE A 168 -17.21 -13.79 -4.90
C PHE A 168 -16.55 -13.82 -6.29
N ASP A 169 -17.30 -13.50 -7.34
CA ASP A 169 -16.77 -13.49 -8.70
C ASP A 169 -15.63 -12.46 -8.85
N PRO A 170 -14.47 -12.86 -9.39
CA PRO A 170 -13.36 -11.94 -9.61
C PRO A 170 -13.79 -10.70 -10.40
N GLY A 171 -13.40 -9.53 -9.88
CA GLY A 171 -13.73 -8.23 -10.45
C GLY A 171 -15.07 -7.64 -10.00
N SER A 172 -15.92 -8.39 -9.28
CA SER A 172 -17.27 -7.93 -8.94
C SER A 172 -17.34 -6.96 -7.77
N ARG A 173 -16.40 -7.03 -6.84
CA ARG A 173 -16.33 -6.16 -5.67
C ARG A 173 -14.93 -6.12 -5.06
N TYR A 174 -14.71 -5.12 -4.20
CA TYR A 174 -13.49 -5.00 -3.41
C TYR A 174 -13.57 -5.90 -2.16
N SER A 175 -12.48 -6.63 -1.89
CA SER A 175 -12.16 -7.18 -0.57
C SER A 175 -10.65 -7.36 -0.45
N TYR A 176 -10.05 -6.75 0.56
CA TYR A 176 -8.61 -6.75 0.74
C TYR A 176 -8.02 -8.17 0.76
N SER A 177 -6.99 -8.44 -0.05
CA SER A 177 -6.45 -9.78 -0.22
C SER A 177 -4.93 -9.77 -0.33
N GLY A 178 -4.27 -10.35 0.67
CA GLY A 178 -2.86 -10.73 0.60
C GLY A 178 -2.64 -11.92 -0.32
N GLU A 179 -3.56 -12.91 -0.29
CA GLU A 179 -3.48 -14.11 -1.13
C GLU A 179 -3.56 -13.78 -2.62
N GLY A 180 -4.35 -12.76 -3.02
CA GLY A 180 -4.34 -12.29 -4.40
C GLY A 180 -2.96 -11.79 -4.83
N MET A 181 -2.28 -10.99 -3.97
CA MET A 181 -0.91 -10.51 -4.25
C MET A 181 0.07 -11.68 -4.35
N ILE A 182 -0.04 -12.68 -3.46
CA ILE A 182 0.81 -13.88 -3.48
C ILE A 182 0.54 -14.74 -4.72
N LEU A 183 -0.70 -14.81 -5.24
CA LEU A 183 -0.98 -15.48 -6.50
C LEU A 183 -0.25 -14.81 -7.68
N LEU A 184 -0.27 -13.48 -7.77
CA LEU A 184 0.44 -12.77 -8.85
C LEU A 184 1.96 -12.93 -8.70
N GLN A 185 2.49 -12.91 -7.47
CA GLN A 185 3.88 -13.25 -7.20
C GLN A 185 4.21 -14.65 -7.70
N PHE A 186 3.38 -15.65 -7.37
CA PHE A 186 3.56 -17.03 -7.84
C PHE A 186 3.64 -17.12 -9.37
N VAL A 187 2.72 -16.45 -10.07
CA VAL A 187 2.68 -16.45 -11.54
C VAL A 187 3.92 -15.77 -12.13
N ILE A 188 4.38 -14.67 -11.58
CA ILE A 188 5.60 -14.00 -12.05
C ILE A 188 6.84 -14.89 -11.86
N GLU A 189 6.93 -15.57 -10.71
CA GLU A 189 8.11 -16.37 -10.35
C GLU A 189 8.10 -17.79 -10.98
N ASN A 190 6.94 -18.37 -11.24
CA ASN A 190 6.80 -19.75 -11.73
C ASN A 190 6.08 -19.85 -13.09
N GLY A 191 5.79 -18.73 -13.70
CA GLY A 191 5.14 -18.69 -15.02
C GLY A 191 6.09 -19.03 -16.17
N ARG A 192 5.53 -19.17 -17.35
CA ARG A 192 6.20 -19.62 -18.58
C ARG A 192 7.30 -18.66 -19.00
N LYS A 193 8.52 -19.22 -19.22
CA LYS A 193 9.68 -18.45 -19.68
C LYS A 193 9.52 -17.91 -21.10
N ASP A 194 8.81 -18.63 -21.99
CA ASP A 194 8.48 -18.16 -23.33
C ASP A 194 7.50 -16.97 -23.35
N ARG A 195 6.84 -16.71 -22.22
CA ARG A 195 6.02 -15.51 -21.97
C ARG A 195 6.77 -14.42 -21.20
N GLY A 196 8.07 -14.57 -20.97
CA GLY A 196 8.91 -13.60 -20.26
C GLY A 196 8.76 -13.63 -18.73
N LEU A 197 8.21 -14.70 -18.17
CA LEU A 197 8.07 -14.94 -16.74
C LEU A 197 9.09 -15.96 -16.21
N GLY A 198 8.89 -16.50 -15.03
CA GLY A 198 9.92 -17.28 -14.32
C GLY A 198 11.00 -16.37 -13.76
N LEU A 199 10.63 -15.19 -13.28
CA LEU A 199 11.51 -14.11 -12.85
C LEU A 199 11.74 -14.16 -11.33
N ASP A 200 12.93 -13.75 -10.89
CA ASP A 200 13.20 -13.50 -9.47
C ASP A 200 12.62 -12.14 -9.06
N LEU A 201 11.45 -12.16 -8.44
CA LEU A 201 10.75 -10.94 -8.04
C LEU A 201 11.47 -10.18 -6.93
N GLY A 202 12.16 -10.87 -6.04
CA GLY A 202 13.00 -10.24 -5.03
C GLY A 202 14.11 -9.41 -5.67
N ARG A 203 14.80 -9.96 -6.68
CA ARG A 203 15.82 -9.25 -7.44
C ARG A 203 15.28 -8.08 -8.25
N LEU A 204 14.12 -8.26 -8.89
CA LEU A 204 13.46 -7.17 -9.64
C LEU A 204 13.10 -6.00 -8.74
N THR A 205 12.56 -6.28 -7.56
CA THR A 205 12.20 -5.25 -6.59
C THR A 205 13.45 -4.59 -6.00
N GLN A 206 14.50 -5.39 -5.71
CA GLN A 206 15.78 -4.86 -5.24
C GLN A 206 16.41 -3.89 -6.25
N ALA A 207 16.34 -4.18 -7.55
CA ALA A 207 16.83 -3.27 -8.60
C ALA A 207 16.11 -1.90 -8.56
N ASN A 208 14.82 -1.87 -8.20
CA ASN A 208 14.11 -0.60 -7.96
C ASN A 208 14.65 0.12 -6.72
N PHE A 209 14.91 -0.60 -5.64
CA PHE A 209 15.49 -0.02 -4.42
C PHE A 209 16.88 0.57 -4.71
N ASP A 210 17.73 -0.17 -5.44
CA ASP A 210 19.07 0.27 -5.80
C ASP A 210 19.04 1.52 -6.67
N ARG A 211 18.17 1.55 -7.69
CA ARG A 211 17.98 2.71 -8.58
C ARG A 211 17.54 3.96 -7.82
N LEU A 212 16.74 3.81 -6.77
CA LEU A 212 16.26 4.90 -5.92
C LEU A 212 17.22 5.22 -4.76
N GLY A 213 18.32 4.49 -4.61
CA GLY A 213 19.26 4.65 -3.49
C GLY A 213 18.66 4.26 -2.14
N MET A 214 17.77 3.24 -2.13
CA MET A 214 17.11 2.70 -0.93
C MET A 214 17.96 1.57 -0.32
N ASN A 215 19.16 1.92 0.15
CA ASN A 215 20.19 0.95 0.51
C ASN A 215 19.87 0.13 1.78
N ARG A 216 18.95 0.61 2.61
CA ARG A 216 18.49 -0.05 3.84
C ARG A 216 17.04 -0.56 3.71
N THR A 217 16.66 -0.97 2.51
CA THR A 217 15.34 -1.55 2.21
C THR A 217 15.53 -2.91 1.56
N SER A 218 14.72 -3.89 1.98
CA SER A 218 14.73 -5.24 1.42
C SER A 218 13.38 -5.93 1.63
N LEU A 219 13.05 -6.91 0.77
CA LEU A 219 11.88 -7.79 0.96
C LEU A 219 12.20 -9.02 1.84
N ILE A 220 13.45 -9.18 2.23
CA ILE A 220 13.90 -10.18 3.21
C ILE A 220 14.80 -9.51 4.23
N TRP A 221 14.82 -10.08 5.43
CA TRP A 221 15.71 -9.60 6.47
C TRP A 221 17.18 -9.73 6.06
N ARG A 222 18.02 -8.76 6.48
CA ARG A 222 19.45 -8.71 6.21
C ARG A 222 20.24 -8.53 7.51
N PRO A 223 21.37 -9.22 7.70
CA PRO A 223 22.21 -9.10 8.90
C PRO A 223 22.69 -7.68 9.21
N ASP A 224 22.91 -6.84 8.19
CA ASP A 224 23.33 -5.44 8.33
C ASP A 224 22.22 -4.52 8.87
N PHE A 225 20.99 -4.99 9.01
CA PHE A 225 19.91 -4.25 9.67
C PHE A 225 20.02 -4.27 11.18
N ARG A 226 20.56 -5.36 11.77
CA ARG A 226 20.61 -5.61 13.22
C ARG A 226 21.12 -4.46 14.07
N PRO A 227 22.19 -3.71 13.71
CA PRO A 227 22.70 -2.64 14.54
C PRO A 227 21.75 -1.46 14.71
N ASN A 228 20.79 -1.25 13.77
CA ASN A 228 19.83 -0.17 13.82
C ASN A 228 18.47 -0.64 13.30
N LEU A 229 17.88 -1.61 14.01
CA LEU A 229 16.60 -2.26 13.74
C LEU A 229 15.62 -1.88 14.84
N ALA A 230 14.37 -1.62 14.49
CA ALA A 230 13.32 -1.35 15.45
C ALA A 230 12.58 -2.66 15.81
N ASP A 231 12.35 -2.88 17.10
CA ASP A 231 11.30 -3.76 17.59
C ASP A 231 9.94 -3.08 17.43
N GLY A 232 8.86 -3.87 17.45
CA GLY A 232 7.52 -3.33 17.46
C GLY A 232 6.98 -3.10 18.87
N PHE A 233 5.84 -2.39 18.96
CA PHE A 233 5.05 -2.26 20.20
C PHE A 233 3.58 -2.53 19.90
N ASN A 234 2.98 -3.48 20.64
CA ASN A 234 1.58 -3.87 20.46
C ASN A 234 0.61 -2.82 21.04
N ASP A 235 -0.68 -3.10 20.97
CA ASP A 235 -1.77 -2.23 21.46
C ASP A 235 -1.70 -1.94 22.97
N ARG A 236 -1.03 -2.80 23.77
CA ARG A 236 -0.75 -2.58 25.19
C ARG A 236 0.57 -1.85 25.44
N GLY A 237 1.34 -1.54 24.36
CA GLY A 237 2.65 -0.92 24.47
C GLY A 237 3.76 -1.87 24.90
N GLU A 238 3.50 -3.19 24.81
CA GLU A 238 4.49 -4.21 25.09
C GLU A 238 5.41 -4.39 23.87
N PRO A 239 6.73 -4.58 24.09
CA PRO A 239 7.66 -4.77 22.99
C PRO A 239 7.47 -6.13 22.33
N VAL A 240 7.53 -6.15 21.00
CA VAL A 240 7.49 -7.36 20.18
C VAL A 240 8.75 -7.37 19.30
N PRO A 241 9.61 -8.38 19.42
CA PRO A 241 10.82 -8.48 18.60
C PRO A 241 10.52 -8.43 17.11
N HIS A 242 11.41 -7.79 16.36
CA HIS A 242 11.31 -7.75 14.90
C HIS A 242 11.39 -9.16 14.30
N ASP A 243 10.52 -9.44 13.32
CA ASP A 243 10.53 -10.71 12.59
C ASP A 243 11.61 -10.69 11.49
N GLU A 244 12.57 -11.60 11.57
CA GLU A 244 13.65 -11.78 10.59
C GLU A 244 13.16 -12.57 9.37
N ARG A 245 12.30 -11.97 8.57
CA ARG A 245 11.64 -12.61 7.41
C ARG A 245 12.63 -13.08 6.36
N SER A 246 12.68 -14.38 6.14
CA SER A 246 13.60 -15.01 5.17
C SER A 246 12.99 -15.22 3.78
N LYS A 247 11.70 -14.92 3.60
CA LYS A 247 10.95 -15.19 2.35
C LYS A 247 10.40 -13.91 1.77
N VAL A 248 10.59 -13.70 0.47
CA VAL A 248 9.91 -12.63 -0.26
C VAL A 248 8.41 -12.95 -0.29
N ARG A 249 7.60 -12.12 0.36
CA ARG A 249 6.14 -12.14 0.29
C ARG A 249 5.64 -10.73 -0.01
N VAL A 250 5.23 -10.51 -1.25
CA VAL A 250 4.85 -9.17 -1.74
C VAL A 250 3.61 -8.59 -1.06
N ALA A 251 2.91 -9.40 -0.28
CA ALA A 251 1.81 -8.96 0.56
C ALA A 251 2.26 -8.12 1.77
N GLY A 252 3.54 -8.21 2.20
CA GLY A 252 3.95 -7.46 3.39
C GLY A 252 5.33 -7.78 3.95
N SER A 253 6.33 -8.19 3.17
CA SER A 253 7.63 -8.58 3.76
C SER A 253 8.70 -7.48 3.75
N MET A 254 8.38 -6.26 3.32
CA MET A 254 9.38 -5.19 3.21
C MET A 254 9.81 -4.67 4.57
N ASP A 255 11.12 -4.66 4.79
CA ASP A 255 11.78 -3.87 5.81
C ASP A 255 12.39 -2.63 5.15
N THR A 256 12.24 -1.46 5.77
CA THR A 256 12.64 -0.18 5.18
C THR A 256 12.95 0.87 6.24
N THR A 257 13.44 2.02 5.83
CA THR A 257 13.59 3.20 6.67
C THR A 257 12.72 4.34 6.16
N ILE A 258 12.40 5.33 7.02
CA ILE A 258 11.68 6.51 6.55
C ILE A 258 12.48 7.27 5.48
N THR A 259 13.81 7.29 5.60
CA THR A 259 14.72 7.88 4.59
C THR A 259 14.56 7.19 3.24
N ASP A 260 14.55 5.88 3.21
CA ASP A 260 14.51 5.14 1.94
C ASP A 260 13.11 5.18 1.33
N LEU A 261 12.08 4.87 2.12
CA LEU A 261 10.72 4.81 1.57
C LEU A 261 10.23 6.20 1.11
N SER A 262 10.70 7.30 1.73
CA SER A 262 10.40 8.64 1.24
C SER A 262 10.95 8.93 -0.16
N LYS A 263 12.07 8.29 -0.56
CA LYS A 263 12.60 8.39 -1.93
C LYS A 263 11.67 7.71 -2.94
N PHE A 264 11.14 6.53 -2.59
CA PHE A 264 10.14 5.84 -3.41
C PHE A 264 8.86 6.66 -3.55
N VAL A 265 8.33 7.19 -2.44
CA VAL A 265 7.11 8.03 -2.46
C VAL A 265 7.32 9.30 -3.29
N ALA A 266 8.49 9.94 -3.16
CA ALA A 266 8.84 11.11 -3.96
C ALA A 266 8.97 10.78 -5.46
N ALA A 267 9.58 9.64 -5.82
CA ALA A 267 9.66 9.16 -7.19
C ALA A 267 8.27 8.86 -7.77
N LEU A 268 7.41 8.19 -6.99
CA LEU A 268 6.03 7.92 -7.37
C LEU A 268 5.25 9.22 -7.62
N ALA A 269 5.38 10.22 -6.74
CA ALA A 269 4.76 11.52 -6.89
C ALA A 269 5.27 12.32 -8.11
N ARG A 270 6.48 12.04 -8.58
CA ARG A 270 7.05 12.61 -9.83
C ARG A 270 6.76 11.77 -11.07
N HIS A 271 6.00 10.68 -10.94
CA HIS A 271 5.69 9.71 -12.01
C HIS A 271 6.95 9.01 -12.57
N GLU A 272 7.99 8.87 -11.77
CA GLU A 272 9.25 8.24 -12.20
C GLU A 272 9.16 6.71 -12.24
N GLY A 273 9.79 6.10 -13.25
CA GLY A 273 10.02 4.67 -13.36
C GLY A 273 8.84 3.84 -13.87
N LEU A 274 7.74 4.48 -14.24
CA LEU A 274 6.63 3.93 -15.01
C LEU A 274 6.42 4.76 -16.26
N SER A 275 5.88 4.15 -17.32
CA SER A 275 5.35 4.92 -18.45
C SER A 275 4.17 5.80 -18.01
N ALA A 276 3.89 6.86 -18.75
CA ALA A 276 2.73 7.71 -18.48
C ALA A 276 1.40 6.91 -18.49
N SER A 277 1.31 5.89 -19.34
CA SER A 277 0.16 4.99 -19.43
C SER A 277 0.01 4.14 -18.16
N SER A 278 1.09 3.49 -17.69
CA SER A 278 1.06 2.65 -16.50
C SER A 278 0.83 3.47 -15.22
N TYR A 279 1.39 4.68 -15.15
CA TYR A 279 1.08 5.58 -14.04
C TYR A 279 -0.41 5.98 -14.04
N ALA A 280 -0.95 6.37 -15.20
CA ALA A 280 -2.36 6.71 -15.33
C ALA A 280 -3.28 5.53 -14.94
N GLU A 281 -2.93 4.30 -15.35
CA GLU A 281 -3.66 3.10 -14.93
C GLU A 281 -3.54 2.84 -13.42
N MET A 282 -2.37 3.09 -12.80
CA MET A 282 -2.18 2.92 -11.36
C MET A 282 -3.10 3.83 -10.54
N MET A 283 -3.25 5.09 -10.97
CA MET A 283 -4.00 6.13 -10.27
C MET A 283 -5.48 6.24 -10.70
N LYS A 284 -5.87 5.53 -11.73
CA LYS A 284 -7.25 5.53 -12.22
C LYS A 284 -8.18 4.88 -11.20
N PRO A 285 -9.38 5.44 -10.94
CA PRO A 285 -10.47 4.75 -10.25
C PRO A 285 -10.84 3.47 -10.99
N GLN A 286 -10.39 2.32 -10.50
CA GLN A 286 -10.57 1.03 -11.17
C GLN A 286 -11.86 0.33 -10.73
N LEU A 287 -12.09 0.26 -9.43
CA LEU A 287 -13.22 -0.45 -8.84
C LEU A 287 -13.75 0.36 -7.66
N HIS A 288 -15.03 0.68 -7.68
CA HIS A 288 -15.68 1.41 -6.58
C HIS A 288 -15.69 0.56 -5.29
N ILE A 289 -15.47 1.21 -4.15
CA ILE A 289 -15.45 0.56 -2.84
C ILE A 289 -16.72 0.97 -2.07
N GLY A 290 -17.66 0.04 -1.97
CA GLY A 290 -18.95 0.25 -1.32
C GLY A 290 -19.03 -0.20 0.14
N THR A 291 -17.94 -0.73 0.74
CA THR A 291 -17.95 -1.22 2.12
C THR A 291 -17.81 -0.09 3.14
N LYS A 292 -18.35 -0.30 4.35
CA LYS A 292 -18.21 0.65 5.47
C LYS A 292 -16.76 0.74 5.96
N THR A 293 -16.06 -0.40 6.00
CA THR A 293 -14.69 -0.54 6.49
C THR A 293 -13.92 -1.50 5.60
N GLN A 294 -12.60 -1.43 5.61
CA GLN A 294 -11.73 -2.37 4.89
C GLN A 294 -11.76 -3.76 5.54
N PHE A 295 -11.81 -3.81 6.84
CA PHE A 295 -11.89 -5.03 7.64
C PHE A 295 -13.15 -5.06 8.52
N PRO A 296 -13.69 -6.26 8.82
CA PRO A 296 -13.21 -7.58 8.39
C PRO A 296 -13.37 -7.80 6.88
N ASN A 297 -12.59 -8.74 6.35
CA ASN A 297 -12.74 -9.16 4.95
C ASN A 297 -14.18 -9.58 4.65
N PHE A 298 -14.62 -9.40 3.40
CA PHE A 298 -15.95 -9.75 2.92
C PHE A 298 -17.10 -9.02 3.61
N ALA A 299 -16.81 -7.92 4.33
CA ALA A 299 -17.86 -7.08 4.88
C ALA A 299 -18.89 -6.72 3.81
N PRO A 300 -20.19 -6.68 4.14
CA PRO A 300 -21.23 -6.32 3.19
C PRO A 300 -21.03 -4.90 2.67
N GLU A 301 -21.41 -4.67 1.43
CA GLU A 301 -21.48 -3.31 0.90
C GLU A 301 -22.63 -2.53 1.56
N LEU A 302 -22.41 -1.26 1.76
CA LEU A 302 -23.47 -0.34 2.20
C LEU A 302 -24.51 -0.17 1.10
N PRO A 303 -25.77 0.18 1.44
CA PRO A 303 -26.73 0.69 0.46
C PRO A 303 -26.13 1.84 -0.35
N ALA A 304 -26.44 1.93 -1.65
CA ALA A 304 -25.79 2.84 -2.60
C ALA A 304 -25.82 4.32 -2.14
N GLU A 305 -26.86 4.76 -1.46
CA GLU A 305 -27.02 6.12 -0.92
C GLU A 305 -26.10 6.41 0.27
N ARG A 306 -25.53 5.37 0.89
CA ARG A 306 -24.61 5.48 2.04
C ARG A 306 -23.14 5.21 1.66
N GLN A 307 -22.90 4.80 0.42
CA GLN A 307 -21.55 4.56 -0.06
C GLN A 307 -20.82 5.87 -0.33
N ARG A 308 -19.53 5.92 -0.06
CA ARG A 308 -18.65 7.01 -0.50
C ARG A 308 -18.52 6.93 -2.03
N LYS A 309 -18.87 8.04 -2.71
CA LYS A 309 -18.83 8.14 -4.17
C LYS A 309 -17.43 8.38 -4.74
N ASP A 310 -16.49 8.72 -3.88
CA ASP A 310 -15.13 9.17 -4.20
C ASP A 310 -14.05 8.15 -3.81
N LEU A 311 -14.43 6.91 -3.43
CA LEU A 311 -13.52 5.89 -2.93
C LEU A 311 -13.41 4.71 -3.89
N PHE A 312 -12.19 4.46 -4.41
CA PHE A 312 -11.94 3.41 -5.38
C PHE A 312 -10.63 2.68 -5.12
N ALA A 313 -10.56 1.42 -5.54
CA ALA A 313 -9.29 0.75 -5.71
C ALA A 313 -8.58 1.32 -6.95
N GLY A 314 -7.32 1.71 -6.79
CA GLY A 314 -6.35 1.84 -7.86
C GLY A 314 -5.53 0.54 -7.96
N LEU A 315 -4.37 0.57 -8.62
CA LEU A 315 -3.52 -0.62 -8.72
C LEU A 315 -2.50 -0.66 -7.56
N GLY A 316 -2.79 -1.47 -6.53
CA GLY A 316 -1.94 -1.64 -5.36
C GLY A 316 -2.00 -0.51 -4.33
N LEU A 317 -2.96 0.39 -4.45
CA LEU A 317 -3.26 1.50 -3.56
C LEU A 317 -4.75 1.85 -3.64
N ILE A 318 -5.20 2.76 -2.80
CA ILE A 318 -6.55 3.31 -2.84
C ILE A 318 -6.51 4.71 -3.42
N VAL A 319 -7.43 5.03 -4.31
CA VAL A 319 -7.60 6.37 -4.88
C VAL A 319 -8.89 7.00 -4.37
N PHE A 320 -8.85 8.31 -4.16
CA PHE A 320 -9.98 9.10 -3.69
C PHE A 320 -9.99 10.48 -4.35
N ASN A 321 -11.13 11.16 -4.29
CA ASN A 321 -11.24 12.53 -4.80
C ASN A 321 -11.81 13.43 -3.71
N GLY A 322 -10.91 13.98 -2.89
CA GLY A 322 -11.28 14.81 -1.75
C GLY A 322 -11.36 16.32 -2.07
N PRO A 323 -11.45 17.17 -1.04
CA PRO A 323 -11.54 18.64 -1.21
C PRO A 323 -10.36 19.27 -1.96
N GLN A 324 -9.20 18.63 -1.95
CA GLN A 324 -8.01 19.10 -2.66
C GLN A 324 -7.84 18.46 -4.05
N GLY A 325 -8.83 17.72 -4.51
CA GLY A 325 -8.80 16.97 -5.77
C GLY A 325 -8.34 15.52 -5.59
N PRO A 326 -7.90 14.87 -6.68
CA PRO A 326 -7.47 13.49 -6.66
C PRO A 326 -6.30 13.25 -5.70
N GLY A 327 -6.36 12.12 -5.02
CA GLY A 327 -5.32 11.65 -4.14
C GLY A 327 -5.29 10.12 -4.08
N PHE A 328 -4.25 9.61 -3.48
CA PHE A 328 -4.11 8.18 -3.23
C PHE A 328 -3.50 7.94 -1.85
N PHE A 329 -3.79 6.78 -1.31
CA PHE A 329 -3.20 6.38 -0.04
C PHE A 329 -2.98 4.88 0.05
N LYS A 330 -2.14 4.49 0.99
CA LYS A 330 -1.96 3.11 1.40
C LYS A 330 -1.59 3.06 2.87
N GLY A 331 -2.37 2.30 3.62
CA GLY A 331 -2.03 1.91 4.96
C GLY A 331 -1.17 0.64 4.99
N GLY A 332 -0.49 0.43 6.09
CA GLY A 332 0.26 -0.80 6.34
C GLY A 332 0.41 -1.02 7.83
N HIS A 333 -0.26 -2.04 8.37
CA HIS A 333 -0.21 -2.34 9.80
C HIS A 333 -0.21 -3.85 10.06
N ASP A 334 0.19 -4.20 11.25
CA ASP A 334 -0.03 -5.49 11.91
C ASP A 334 -0.28 -5.26 13.40
N GLU A 335 0.01 -6.25 14.24
CA GLU A 335 -0.22 -6.17 15.69
C GLU A 335 0.77 -5.23 16.43
N GLN A 336 1.83 -4.78 15.77
CA GLN A 336 2.96 -4.09 16.40
C GLN A 336 3.47 -2.87 15.62
N THR A 337 2.96 -2.66 14.41
CA THR A 337 3.41 -1.55 13.55
C THR A 337 2.22 -0.89 12.86
N ALA A 338 2.33 0.41 12.65
CA ALA A 338 1.36 1.19 11.89
C ALA A 338 2.07 2.15 10.94
N ASN A 339 1.67 2.12 9.67
CA ASN A 339 2.24 2.98 8.64
C ASN A 339 1.14 3.57 7.78
N THR A 340 1.36 4.77 7.27
CA THR A 340 0.47 5.37 6.27
C THR A 340 1.24 6.21 5.27
N MET A 341 0.80 6.16 4.02
CA MET A 341 1.24 7.02 2.93
C MET A 341 0.00 7.68 2.34
N VAL A 342 -0.09 8.99 2.38
CA VAL A 342 -1.17 9.79 1.80
C VAL A 342 -0.58 10.80 0.85
N CYS A 343 -1.06 10.82 -0.38
CA CYS A 343 -0.60 11.74 -1.43
C CYS A 343 -1.79 12.48 -2.07
N ILE A 344 -1.57 13.74 -2.38
CA ILE A 344 -2.45 14.59 -3.20
C ILE A 344 -1.73 14.90 -4.50
N GLU A 345 -2.37 14.60 -5.62
CA GLU A 345 -1.82 14.81 -6.97
C GLU A 345 -1.47 16.28 -7.20
N ARG A 346 -2.35 17.16 -6.76
CA ARG A 346 -2.14 18.60 -6.85
C ARG A 346 -0.94 19.01 -6.00
N GLY A 347 0.10 19.50 -6.65
CA GLY A 347 1.35 19.90 -6.02
C GLY A 347 2.26 18.73 -5.66
N ARG A 348 1.91 17.49 -6.05
CA ARG A 348 2.72 16.29 -5.79
C ARG A 348 3.14 16.20 -4.33
N ARG A 349 2.15 16.28 -3.45
CA ARG A 349 2.33 16.42 -2.01
C ARG A 349 1.98 15.14 -1.29
N CYS A 350 2.89 14.65 -0.45
CA CYS A 350 2.64 13.45 0.34
C CYS A 350 3.07 13.61 1.80
N VAL A 351 2.39 12.86 2.66
CA VAL A 351 2.84 12.54 4.02
C VAL A 351 3.06 11.04 4.09
N LEU A 352 4.24 10.64 4.56
CA LEU A 352 4.59 9.27 4.86
C LEU A 352 4.90 9.17 6.34
N ILE A 353 4.25 8.23 7.03
CA ILE A 353 4.49 7.92 8.45
C ILE A 353 4.83 6.44 8.55
N LEU A 354 5.94 6.13 9.23
CA LEU A 354 6.26 4.80 9.70
C LEU A 354 6.30 4.84 11.23
N SER A 355 5.62 3.88 11.87
CA SER A 355 5.66 3.73 13.32
C SER A 355 5.92 2.27 13.68
N ASN A 356 6.84 2.07 14.61
CA ASN A 356 7.06 0.78 15.25
C ASN A 356 6.12 0.54 16.45
N ASP A 357 5.01 1.27 16.49
CA ASP A 357 4.00 1.15 17.54
C ASP A 357 2.61 1.24 16.90
N VAL A 358 1.80 0.19 17.02
CA VAL A 358 0.48 0.13 16.38
C VAL A 358 -0.47 1.22 16.88
N ARG A 359 -0.26 1.74 18.10
CA ARG A 359 -1.12 2.79 18.68
C ARG A 359 -1.00 4.14 17.98
N ALA A 360 0.09 4.38 17.23
CA ALA A 360 0.26 5.58 16.42
C ALA A 360 -0.86 5.79 15.38
N GLU A 361 -1.50 4.71 14.97
CA GLU A 361 -2.57 4.70 13.97
C GLU A 361 -3.71 5.67 14.32
N ALA A 362 -4.04 5.77 15.62
CA ALA A 362 -5.08 6.68 16.12
C ALA A 362 -4.76 8.17 15.90
N GLY A 363 -3.49 8.52 15.67
CA GLY A 363 -3.06 9.90 15.43
C GLY A 363 -2.82 10.28 13.96
N PHE A 364 -2.97 9.34 13.02
CA PHE A 364 -2.65 9.62 11.62
C PHE A 364 -3.53 10.69 10.99
N ALA A 365 -4.83 10.66 11.27
CA ALA A 365 -5.78 11.66 10.78
C ALA A 365 -5.38 13.07 11.23
N GLU A 366 -5.03 13.24 12.51
CA GLU A 366 -4.60 14.53 13.07
C GLU A 366 -3.30 15.02 12.39
N LEU A 367 -2.28 14.17 12.28
CA LEU A 367 -0.99 14.57 11.69
C LEU A 367 -1.12 14.91 10.20
N VAL A 368 -1.80 14.08 9.43
CA VAL A 368 -1.97 14.32 7.99
C VAL A 368 -2.84 15.55 7.76
N GLY A 369 -3.91 15.72 8.52
CA GLY A 369 -4.76 16.92 8.46
C GLY A 369 -4.03 18.20 8.86
N PHE A 370 -3.14 18.12 9.88
CA PHE A 370 -2.30 19.25 10.27
C PHE A 370 -1.35 19.67 9.14
N ILE A 371 -0.73 18.70 8.42
CA ILE A 371 0.31 18.96 7.41
C ILE A 371 -0.31 19.30 6.05
N LEU A 372 -1.22 18.47 5.55
CA LEU A 372 -1.81 18.62 4.21
C LEU A 372 -3.13 19.41 4.20
N GLY A 373 -3.78 19.59 5.35
CA GLY A 373 -5.15 20.07 5.44
C GLY A 373 -6.17 18.96 5.21
N ASP A 374 -7.42 19.32 5.00
CA ASP A 374 -8.46 18.34 4.67
C ASP A 374 -8.18 17.74 3.28
N THR A 375 -7.85 16.48 3.28
CA THR A 375 -7.55 15.69 2.08
C THR A 375 -8.74 14.85 1.62
N GLY A 376 -9.69 14.58 2.53
CA GLY A 376 -10.78 13.63 2.30
C GLY A 376 -10.35 12.15 2.35
N VAL A 377 -9.11 11.84 2.77
CA VAL A 377 -8.65 10.45 2.91
C VAL A 377 -9.57 9.66 3.84
N PRO A 378 -9.91 8.39 3.50
CA PRO A 378 -10.94 7.63 4.22
C PRO A 378 -10.39 6.89 5.44
N TYR A 379 -9.88 7.59 6.45
CA TYR A 379 -9.29 6.96 7.64
C TYR A 379 -10.26 6.04 8.37
N GLU A 380 -11.54 6.43 8.53
CA GLU A 380 -12.55 5.58 9.17
C GLU A 380 -12.77 4.26 8.41
N TRP A 381 -12.66 4.30 7.08
CA TRP A 381 -12.76 3.11 6.27
C TRP A 381 -11.54 2.20 6.42
N GLU A 382 -10.32 2.76 6.45
CA GLU A 382 -9.06 2.00 6.55
C GLU A 382 -8.86 1.43 7.95
N TYR A 383 -9.06 2.25 9.00
CA TYR A 383 -8.68 1.92 10.37
C TYR A 383 -9.87 1.63 11.29
N GLY A 384 -11.11 1.85 10.83
CA GLY A 384 -12.32 1.62 11.62
C GLY A 384 -12.33 2.43 12.91
N ASP A 385 -12.66 1.79 14.03
CA ASP A 385 -12.76 2.45 15.34
C ASP A 385 -11.41 2.96 15.89
N ARG A 386 -10.29 2.57 15.28
CA ARG A 386 -8.94 3.07 15.61
C ARG A 386 -8.58 4.38 14.93
N ALA A 387 -9.31 4.78 13.90
CA ALA A 387 -9.17 6.10 13.31
C ALA A 387 -9.58 7.16 14.34
N GLY A 388 -8.71 7.71 15.11
CA GLY A 388 -9.01 8.65 16.19
C GLY A 388 -10.19 9.55 15.88
N LYS A 389 -11.13 9.69 16.80
CA LYS A 389 -12.25 10.61 16.66
C LYS A 389 -11.67 12.01 16.56
N SER A 390 -11.71 12.58 15.36
CA SER A 390 -11.36 13.97 15.08
C SER A 390 -12.26 14.94 15.84
#